data_aeff957fc620f808c4b5a28d9f004419
#
_entry.id   aeff957fc620f808c4b5a28d9f004419
#
_cell.length_a   1.000
_cell.length_b   1.000
_cell.length_c   1.000
_cell.angle_alpha   90.00
_cell.angle_beta   90.00
_cell.angle_gamma   90.00
#
_symmetry.space_group_name_H-M   'P 1'
#
loop_
_entity.id
_entity.type
_entity.pdbx_description
1 polymer ?
#
loop_
_entity_poly.entity_id
_entity_poly.type
_entity_poly.pdbx_seq_one_letter_code
_entity_poly.pdbx_strand_id
1 'polypeptide(L)'
;MRFVSRSGEGESENRRTGSLRLLPSEGCTGQGSGQDGAVIASIAFHNFKALRSASVRLERFNLLIGPNGSGKSSLIEGIMRMGALARLPASDLPGDGQDGGDRAEVRFQFMPPFAAWEVVMRCATRDACDALQWSRRPDAADGPVDWEQLRSRLQRVRRYEFEHAAMVRGTSGADDAELAPDGGNLAAVMHHRRTRHHAAYDQWRRDVLRALPEYDQVSAEVASDGRPFIRLRLVEEGELITHEELSHGSLCALAIFCLSTDPEPPSVLCIEDLDRGLHPRLLREARDALYRLSHPGNGEPQAMRSQIVATTHSPYLLDLFREHPEEVVVAEKHGRASTFRRLCDCPDLSEMMAGVSLGDLWYSGVIGGVPEEPESTSSAANDGSAP
;
A
#
# COMPACT_ATOMS: atom_id res chain seq x y z
N MET A 1 -4.17 -24.91 -29.94
CA MET A 1 -3.18 -23.85 -30.21
C MET A 1 -1.85 -24.31 -29.64
N ARG A 2 -0.78 -24.22 -30.42
CA ARG A 2 0.42 -25.05 -30.22
C ARG A 2 1.32 -24.45 -29.12
N PHE A 3 1.63 -25.27 -28.11
CA PHE A 3 2.76 -25.07 -27.18
C PHE A 3 4.07 -25.31 -27.96
N VAL A 4 5.02 -24.35 -27.80
CA VAL A 4 6.40 -24.57 -28.23
C VAL A 4 7.25 -24.70 -27.00
N SER A 5 7.59 -25.95 -26.66
CA SER A 5 8.70 -26.26 -25.76
C SER A 5 9.99 -26.19 -26.56
N ARG A 6 10.96 -25.41 -26.12
CA ARG A 6 12.36 -25.52 -26.59
C ARG A 6 13.24 -25.96 -25.44
N SER A 7 13.67 -27.19 -25.52
CA SER A 7 14.92 -27.69 -24.94
C SER A 7 16.07 -27.35 -25.90
N GLY A 8 17.14 -26.76 -25.41
CA GLY A 8 18.35 -26.48 -26.16
C GLY A 8 19.53 -26.39 -25.23
N GLU A 9 20.34 -27.42 -25.21
CA GLU A 9 21.69 -27.48 -24.64
C GLU A 9 22.63 -26.58 -25.45
N GLY A 10 23.55 -25.86 -24.77
CA GLY A 10 24.60 -25.11 -25.45
C GLY A 10 25.46 -24.33 -24.47
N GLU A 11 26.69 -24.75 -24.35
CA GLU A 11 27.77 -24.29 -23.44
C GLU A 11 28.19 -22.83 -23.60
N SER A 12 28.69 -22.32 -22.46
CA SER A 12 29.74 -21.29 -22.23
C SER A 12 29.55 -19.90 -22.84
N GLU A 13 29.39 -18.92 -21.95
CA GLU A 13 30.33 -17.82 -21.82
C GLU A 13 30.03 -16.94 -20.58
N ASN A 14 31.05 -16.76 -19.76
CA ASN A 14 31.07 -16.10 -18.48
C ASN A 14 30.97 -14.58 -18.68
N ARG A 15 29.75 -14.02 -18.71
CA ARG A 15 29.50 -12.59 -18.58
C ARG A 15 28.81 -12.33 -17.25
N ARG A 16 29.47 -11.58 -16.38
CA ARG A 16 28.94 -11.08 -15.10
C ARG A 16 27.73 -10.18 -15.38
N THR A 17 26.58 -10.78 -15.57
CA THR A 17 25.30 -10.11 -15.46
C THR A 17 25.01 -9.96 -13.96
N GLY A 18 24.90 -8.74 -13.48
CA GLY A 18 24.49 -8.46 -12.10
C GLY A 18 23.11 -9.03 -11.85
N SER A 19 23.07 -10.27 -11.37
CA SER A 19 21.82 -10.90 -10.92
C SER A 19 21.36 -10.15 -9.69
N LEU A 20 20.17 -9.53 -9.78
CA LEU A 20 19.44 -9.04 -8.61
C LEU A 20 19.23 -10.23 -7.66
N ARG A 21 20.07 -10.34 -6.63
CA ARG A 21 19.85 -11.33 -5.57
C ARG A 21 18.70 -10.85 -4.70
N LEU A 22 17.61 -11.60 -4.73
CA LEU A 22 16.60 -11.53 -3.69
C LEU A 22 17.25 -11.99 -2.39
N LEU A 23 17.05 -11.23 -1.33
CA LEU A 23 17.59 -11.53 0.00
C LEU A 23 17.08 -12.90 0.47
N PRO A 24 17.94 -13.75 1.05
CA PRO A 24 17.51 -15.01 1.64
C PRO A 24 16.54 -14.75 2.81
N SER A 25 15.57 -15.63 3.00
CA SER A 25 14.51 -15.55 3.98
C SER A 25 14.95 -15.99 5.38
N GLU A 26 15.99 -15.38 5.94
CA GLU A 26 16.41 -15.64 7.32
C GLU A 26 16.28 -14.34 8.12
N GLY A 27 15.25 -14.25 8.93
CA GLY A 27 15.00 -13.16 9.88
C GLY A 27 13.50 -12.93 10.07
N CYS A 28 13.01 -13.06 11.30
CA CYS A 28 11.63 -12.81 11.74
C CYS A 28 10.56 -13.54 10.93
N THR A 29 10.51 -14.86 11.03
CA THR A 29 9.34 -15.63 10.61
C THR A 29 8.30 -15.57 11.72
N GLY A 30 7.37 -14.61 11.64
CA GLY A 30 6.10 -14.77 12.31
C GLY A 30 5.48 -16.08 11.81
N GLN A 31 5.19 -17.03 12.71
CA GLN A 31 4.53 -18.29 12.37
C GLN A 31 3.07 -18.01 11.97
N GLY A 32 2.90 -17.46 10.76
CA GLY A 32 1.60 -17.35 10.10
C GLY A 32 1.31 -18.63 9.34
N SER A 33 0.32 -19.39 9.78
CA SER A 33 -0.21 -20.56 9.08
C SER A 33 -0.57 -20.17 7.63
N GLY A 34 0.11 -20.78 6.67
CA GLY A 34 0.15 -20.35 5.27
C GLY A 34 -1.11 -20.61 4.45
N GLN A 35 -2.18 -19.82 4.67
CA GLN A 35 -3.38 -19.81 3.81
C GLN A 35 -4.03 -18.43 3.69
N ASP A 36 -3.28 -17.35 3.71
CA ASP A 36 -3.82 -16.04 4.04
C ASP A 36 -3.73 -15.02 2.90
N GLY A 37 -4.78 -14.26 2.73
CA GLY A 37 -5.15 -13.27 1.74
C GLY A 37 -4.13 -12.25 1.19
N ALA A 38 -2.93 -12.15 1.76
CA ALA A 38 -1.86 -11.35 1.18
C ALA A 38 -1.43 -11.93 -0.18
N VAL A 39 -1.15 -11.07 -1.14
CA VAL A 39 -0.88 -11.49 -2.53
C VAL A 39 0.59 -11.36 -2.86
N ILE A 40 1.20 -10.20 -2.58
CA ILE A 40 2.59 -9.89 -2.96
C ILE A 40 3.51 -10.20 -1.79
N ALA A 41 4.50 -11.08 -2.00
CA ALA A 41 5.50 -11.43 -0.99
C ALA A 41 6.71 -10.49 -1.03
N SER A 42 7.19 -10.16 -2.24
CA SER A 42 8.32 -9.25 -2.40
C SER A 42 8.27 -8.53 -3.75
N ILE A 43 8.91 -7.37 -3.79
CA ILE A 43 9.08 -6.58 -5.00
C ILE A 43 10.57 -6.23 -5.12
N ALA A 44 11.16 -6.44 -6.30
CA ALA A 44 12.49 -5.98 -6.64
C ALA A 44 12.42 -4.98 -7.79
N PHE A 45 13.08 -3.84 -7.62
CA PHE A 45 13.11 -2.74 -8.58
C PHE A 45 14.49 -2.60 -9.20
N HIS A 46 14.54 -2.40 -10.50
CA HIS A 46 15.72 -2.03 -11.25
C HIS A 46 15.42 -0.82 -12.12
N ASN A 47 16.14 0.28 -11.90
CA ASN A 47 16.00 1.55 -12.63
C ASN A 47 14.56 2.10 -12.77
N PHE A 48 13.68 1.78 -11.85
CA PHE A 48 12.30 2.23 -11.87
C PHE A 48 12.12 3.54 -11.08
N LYS A 49 11.78 4.63 -11.74
CA LYS A 49 11.60 5.97 -11.13
C LYS A 49 12.80 6.37 -10.22
N ALA A 50 12.55 6.59 -8.93
CA ALA A 50 13.57 6.88 -7.94
C ALA A 50 14.36 5.64 -7.50
N LEU A 51 13.85 4.43 -7.78
CA LEU A 51 14.39 3.16 -7.30
C LEU A 51 15.38 2.58 -8.32
N ARG A 52 16.69 2.71 -8.04
CA ARG A 52 17.76 2.21 -8.91
C ARG A 52 17.96 0.71 -8.79
N SER A 53 18.18 0.26 -7.57
CA SER A 53 18.29 -1.14 -7.20
C SER A 53 17.78 -1.25 -5.77
N ALA A 54 16.54 -1.69 -5.62
CA ALA A 54 15.89 -1.78 -4.32
C ALA A 54 15.00 -3.02 -4.28
N SER A 55 14.87 -3.61 -3.11
CA SER A 55 13.93 -4.70 -2.89
C SER A 55 13.21 -4.51 -1.55
N VAL A 56 11.98 -4.99 -1.49
CA VAL A 56 11.16 -4.96 -0.28
C VAL A 56 10.42 -6.28 -0.12
N ARG A 57 10.37 -6.79 1.11
CA ARG A 57 9.45 -7.87 1.50
C ARG A 57 8.17 -7.25 2.03
N LEU A 58 7.03 -7.82 1.71
CA LEU A 58 5.73 -7.33 2.12
C LEU A 58 5.03 -8.38 2.99
N GLU A 59 4.31 -7.89 4.01
CA GLU A 59 3.42 -8.63 4.88
C GLU A 59 1.95 -8.32 4.54
N ARG A 60 1.02 -8.79 5.36
CA ARG A 60 -0.41 -8.50 5.18
C ARG A 60 -0.72 -7.02 5.36
N PHE A 61 -0.12 -6.40 6.35
CA PHE A 61 -0.11 -4.96 6.54
C PHE A 61 1.31 -4.43 6.38
N ASN A 62 1.47 -3.30 5.70
CA ASN A 62 2.77 -2.67 5.48
C ASN A 62 2.64 -1.17 5.71
N LEU A 63 3.21 -0.68 6.80
CA LEU A 63 3.32 0.74 7.08
C LEU A 63 4.68 1.25 6.61
N LEU A 64 4.70 2.06 5.57
CA LEU A 64 5.92 2.64 5.01
C LEU A 64 6.22 3.98 5.68
N ILE A 65 7.36 4.08 6.32
CA ILE A 65 7.90 5.32 6.90
C ILE A 65 9.18 5.74 6.19
N GLY A 66 9.55 7.00 6.27
CA GLY A 66 10.77 7.52 5.68
C GLY A 66 10.63 8.92 5.12
N PRO A 67 11.74 9.59 4.73
CA PRO A 67 11.72 10.96 4.26
C PRO A 67 11.05 11.09 2.88
N ASN A 68 10.73 12.32 2.51
CA ASN A 68 10.25 12.62 1.16
C ASN A 68 11.32 12.23 0.13
N GLY A 69 10.86 11.64 -0.98
CA GLY A 69 11.76 11.18 -2.04
C GLY A 69 12.53 9.88 -1.74
N SER A 70 12.23 9.16 -0.64
CA SER A 70 12.82 7.85 -0.33
C SER A 70 12.27 6.69 -1.18
N GLY A 71 11.27 6.95 -2.03
CA GLY A 71 10.72 5.95 -2.96
C GLY A 71 9.40 5.29 -2.50
N LYS A 72 8.78 5.73 -1.41
CA LYS A 72 7.49 5.19 -0.92
C LYS A 72 6.41 5.23 -2.01
N SER A 73 6.16 6.39 -2.61
CA SER A 73 5.18 6.53 -3.71
C SER A 73 5.62 5.78 -4.98
N SER A 74 6.93 5.65 -5.24
CA SER A 74 7.41 4.84 -6.37
C SER A 74 7.13 3.35 -6.19
N LEU A 75 7.18 2.85 -4.94
CA LEU A 75 6.80 1.48 -4.61
C LEU A 75 5.30 1.26 -4.89
N ILE A 76 4.43 2.14 -4.36
CA ILE A 76 2.98 2.10 -4.61
C ILE A 76 2.68 2.17 -6.11
N GLU A 77 3.34 3.07 -6.81
CA GLU A 77 3.18 3.21 -8.28
C GLU A 77 3.54 1.92 -9.03
N GLY A 78 4.60 1.21 -8.61
CA GLY A 78 4.96 -0.10 -9.18
C GLY A 78 3.85 -1.12 -9.01
N ILE A 79 3.23 -1.19 -7.84
CA ILE A 79 2.07 -2.06 -7.57
C ILE A 79 0.88 -1.67 -8.43
N MET A 80 0.57 -0.38 -8.53
CA MET A 80 -0.56 0.12 -9.32
C MET A 80 -0.40 -0.17 -10.81
N ARG A 81 0.80 0.01 -11.36
CA ARG A 81 1.09 -0.27 -12.78
C ARG A 81 0.98 -1.75 -13.10
N MET A 82 1.48 -2.61 -12.23
CA MET A 82 1.27 -4.06 -12.37
C MET A 82 -0.22 -4.39 -12.45
N GLY A 83 -1.03 -3.84 -11.53
CA GLY A 83 -2.49 -4.05 -11.54
C GLY A 83 -3.17 -3.51 -12.80
N ALA A 84 -2.73 -2.37 -13.31
CA ALA A 84 -3.25 -1.79 -14.56
C ALA A 84 -2.92 -2.68 -15.77
N LEU A 85 -1.68 -3.15 -15.88
CA LEU A 85 -1.26 -4.05 -16.96
C LEU A 85 -1.98 -5.41 -16.88
N ALA A 86 -2.22 -5.93 -15.67
CA ALA A 86 -2.97 -7.18 -15.50
C ALA A 86 -4.42 -7.09 -16.00
N ARG A 87 -5.01 -5.90 -16.14
CA ARG A 87 -6.36 -5.69 -16.70
C ARG A 87 -6.37 -5.75 -18.24
N LEU A 88 -5.24 -5.50 -18.89
CA LEU A 88 -5.18 -5.54 -20.35
C LEU A 88 -5.37 -6.97 -20.84
N PRO A 89 -6.03 -7.18 -22.01
CA PRO A 89 -6.05 -8.48 -22.66
C PRO A 89 -4.64 -9.03 -22.89
N ALA A 90 -4.46 -10.33 -22.74
CA ALA A 90 -3.14 -10.95 -22.95
C ALA A 90 -2.58 -10.71 -24.37
N SER A 91 -3.48 -10.50 -25.36
CA SER A 91 -3.13 -10.14 -26.74
C SER A 91 -2.53 -8.73 -26.89
N ASP A 92 -2.83 -7.84 -25.95
CA ASP A 92 -2.45 -6.42 -26.02
C ASP A 92 -1.17 -6.13 -25.20
N LEU A 93 -0.68 -7.15 -24.48
CA LEU A 93 0.61 -7.05 -23.79
C LEU A 93 1.73 -7.23 -24.84
N PRO A 94 2.63 -6.26 -24.98
CA PRO A 94 3.73 -6.37 -25.93
C PRO A 94 4.54 -7.64 -25.63
N GLY A 95 4.80 -8.40 -26.67
CA GLY A 95 5.69 -9.57 -26.61
C GLY A 95 7.13 -9.15 -26.33
N ASP A 96 8.03 -10.13 -26.21
CA ASP A 96 9.46 -9.94 -25.97
C ASP A 96 10.09 -8.94 -26.96
N GLY A 97 10.04 -7.66 -26.61
CA GLY A 97 10.85 -6.66 -27.27
C GLY A 97 12.32 -6.95 -26.97
N GLN A 98 13.14 -7.01 -28.00
CA GLN A 98 14.54 -7.38 -27.98
C GLN A 98 15.29 -6.85 -26.76
N ASP A 99 16.02 -7.74 -26.08
CA ASP A 99 16.99 -7.45 -25.06
C ASP A 99 18.02 -6.43 -25.55
N GLY A 100 18.04 -5.26 -24.98
CA GLY A 100 18.99 -4.22 -25.31
C GLY A 100 19.00 -3.11 -24.27
N GLY A 101 19.87 -3.21 -23.30
CA GLY A 101 20.22 -2.08 -22.44
C GLY A 101 19.64 -2.13 -21.02
N ASP A 102 20.04 -1.15 -20.24
CA ASP A 102 19.72 -0.91 -18.83
C ASP A 102 18.24 -0.46 -18.66
N ARG A 103 17.29 -1.32 -19.07
CA ARG A 103 15.84 -1.03 -19.00
C ARG A 103 15.35 -1.12 -17.57
N ALA A 104 14.37 -0.30 -17.26
CA ALA A 104 13.69 -0.38 -15.98
C ALA A 104 12.84 -1.65 -15.89
N GLU A 105 12.96 -2.36 -14.77
CA GLU A 105 12.27 -3.61 -14.50
C GLU A 105 11.76 -3.64 -13.07
N VAL A 106 10.56 -4.20 -12.87
CA VAL A 106 10.00 -4.46 -11.53
C VAL A 106 9.56 -5.92 -11.48
N ARG A 107 10.11 -6.67 -10.54
CA ARG A 107 9.86 -8.09 -10.35
C ARG A 107 9.03 -8.33 -9.10
N PHE A 108 7.96 -9.10 -9.22
CA PHE A 108 7.03 -9.43 -8.15
C PHE A 108 7.07 -10.92 -7.86
N GLN A 109 7.16 -11.26 -6.58
CA GLN A 109 6.94 -12.61 -6.06
C GLN A 109 5.73 -12.60 -5.15
N PHE A 110 5.07 -13.74 -5.05
CA PHE A 110 3.76 -13.84 -4.41
C PHE A 110 3.79 -14.79 -3.21
N MET A 111 2.85 -14.60 -2.32
CA MET A 111 2.62 -15.49 -1.19
C MET A 111 1.83 -16.74 -1.61
N PRO A 112 1.88 -17.83 -0.84
CA PRO A 112 0.97 -18.96 -1.05
C PRO A 112 -0.50 -18.49 -1.10
N PRO A 113 -1.33 -19.07 -1.97
CA PRO A 113 -1.05 -20.21 -2.85
C PRO A 113 -0.34 -19.85 -4.17
N PHE A 114 0.02 -18.59 -4.40
CA PHE A 114 0.58 -18.09 -5.67
C PHE A 114 2.13 -18.11 -5.70
N ALA A 115 2.79 -18.66 -4.70
CA ALA A 115 4.26 -18.62 -4.57
C ALA A 115 5.03 -19.25 -5.74
N ALA A 116 4.36 -20.09 -6.54
CA ALA A 116 4.94 -20.67 -7.75
C ALA A 116 5.06 -19.68 -8.92
N TRP A 117 4.44 -18.52 -8.83
CA TRP A 117 4.42 -17.54 -9.90
C TRP A 117 5.41 -16.40 -9.64
N GLU A 118 6.01 -15.91 -10.71
CA GLU A 118 6.76 -14.67 -10.76
C GLU A 118 6.20 -13.79 -11.86
N VAL A 119 6.07 -12.49 -11.59
CA VAL A 119 5.64 -11.50 -12.57
C VAL A 119 6.73 -10.46 -12.73
N VAL A 120 7.10 -10.18 -13.97
CA VAL A 120 8.10 -9.17 -14.31
C VAL A 120 7.43 -8.09 -15.16
N MET A 121 7.43 -6.88 -14.65
CA MET A 121 6.97 -5.69 -15.37
C MET A 121 8.20 -5.02 -15.99
N ARG A 122 8.20 -4.85 -17.30
CA ARG A 122 9.24 -4.13 -18.03
C ARG A 122 8.75 -2.78 -18.49
N CYS A 123 9.66 -1.82 -18.51
CA CYS A 123 9.32 -0.44 -18.80
C CYS A 123 10.21 0.07 -19.96
N ALA A 124 9.61 0.65 -20.98
CA ALA A 124 10.33 1.27 -22.08
C ALA A 124 11.19 2.46 -21.61
N THR A 125 10.70 3.20 -20.61
CA THR A 125 11.43 4.24 -19.88
C THR A 125 11.27 4.03 -18.39
N ARG A 126 11.97 4.83 -17.56
CA ARG A 126 11.81 4.78 -16.08
C ARG A 126 10.38 5.01 -15.60
N ASP A 127 9.57 5.65 -16.42
CA ASP A 127 8.21 6.09 -16.08
C ASP A 127 7.12 5.43 -16.93
N ALA A 128 7.46 4.70 -17.98
CA ALA A 128 6.49 4.06 -18.87
C ALA A 128 6.72 2.55 -18.90
N CYS A 129 5.92 1.83 -18.12
CA CYS A 129 5.90 0.37 -18.13
C CYS A 129 4.76 -0.11 -19.04
N ASP A 130 5.10 -0.93 -20.00
CA ASP A 130 4.25 -1.33 -21.10
C ASP A 130 4.14 -2.84 -21.28
N ALA A 131 5.00 -3.64 -20.62
CA ALA A 131 5.00 -5.08 -20.72
C ALA A 131 4.88 -5.76 -19.37
N LEU A 132 4.06 -6.81 -19.31
CA LEU A 132 3.92 -7.69 -18.15
C LEU A 132 4.17 -9.12 -18.59
N GLN A 133 5.19 -9.75 -18.05
CA GLN A 133 5.54 -11.14 -18.28
C GLN A 133 5.31 -11.93 -17.00
N TRP A 134 4.86 -13.16 -17.14
CA TRP A 134 4.67 -14.07 -16.03
C TRP A 134 5.26 -15.43 -16.35
N SER A 135 5.83 -16.07 -15.36
CA SER A 135 6.41 -17.40 -15.47
C SER A 135 6.23 -18.17 -14.16
N ARG A 136 6.23 -19.50 -14.27
CA ARG A 136 6.40 -20.34 -13.08
C ARG A 136 7.87 -20.38 -12.70
N ARG A 137 8.14 -20.33 -11.41
CA ARG A 137 9.48 -20.51 -10.86
C ARG A 137 9.93 -21.96 -11.09
N PRO A 138 11.18 -22.18 -11.52
CA PRO A 138 11.66 -23.53 -11.86
C PRO A 138 11.69 -24.50 -10.66
N ASP A 139 11.84 -23.97 -9.47
CA ASP A 139 11.95 -24.68 -8.19
C ASP A 139 10.60 -24.86 -7.46
N ALA A 140 9.52 -24.34 -8.05
CA ALA A 140 8.22 -24.40 -7.42
C ALA A 140 7.52 -25.75 -7.71
N ALA A 141 6.99 -26.36 -6.65
CA ALA A 141 6.11 -27.52 -6.78
C ALA A 141 4.88 -27.17 -7.62
N ASP A 142 4.38 -28.13 -8.40
CA ASP A 142 3.12 -27.98 -9.13
C ASP A 142 1.97 -27.74 -8.16
N GLY A 143 1.52 -26.48 -8.09
CA GLY A 143 0.39 -26.06 -7.27
C GLY A 143 -0.89 -26.01 -8.10
N PRO A 144 -2.06 -26.13 -7.46
CA PRO A 144 -3.37 -26.16 -8.11
C PRO A 144 -3.81 -24.80 -8.67
N VAL A 145 -3.05 -23.73 -8.41
CA VAL A 145 -3.46 -22.36 -8.74
C VAL A 145 -2.88 -21.95 -10.09
N ASP A 146 -3.77 -21.59 -11.02
CA ASP A 146 -3.41 -21.12 -12.35
C ASP A 146 -3.13 -19.60 -12.40
N TRP A 147 -2.62 -19.14 -13.54
CA TRP A 147 -2.33 -17.74 -13.80
C TRP A 147 -3.58 -16.85 -13.71
N GLU A 148 -4.71 -17.31 -14.21
CA GLU A 148 -5.93 -16.48 -14.27
C GLU A 148 -6.47 -16.18 -12.86
N GLN A 149 -6.29 -17.09 -11.91
CA GLN A 149 -6.63 -16.82 -10.50
C GLN A 149 -5.73 -15.74 -9.90
N LEU A 150 -4.41 -15.82 -10.11
CA LEU A 150 -3.50 -14.75 -9.69
C LEU A 150 -3.84 -13.43 -10.38
N ARG A 151 -4.01 -13.46 -11.70
CA ARG A 151 -4.36 -12.30 -12.51
C ARG A 151 -5.62 -11.61 -12.01
N SER A 152 -6.66 -12.36 -11.70
CA SER A 152 -7.90 -11.84 -11.12
C SER A 152 -7.65 -11.08 -9.82
N ARG A 153 -6.72 -11.55 -8.98
CA ARG A 153 -6.31 -10.83 -7.76
C ARG A 153 -5.55 -9.55 -8.10
N LEU A 154 -4.61 -9.59 -9.06
CA LEU A 154 -3.83 -8.43 -9.47
C LEU A 154 -4.67 -7.33 -10.11
N GLN A 155 -5.77 -7.66 -10.78
CA GLN A 155 -6.72 -6.69 -11.34
C GLN A 155 -7.45 -5.88 -10.27
N ARG A 156 -7.52 -6.39 -9.03
CA ARG A 156 -8.22 -5.76 -7.90
C ARG A 156 -7.27 -5.00 -6.99
N VAL A 157 -6.23 -4.38 -7.54
CA VAL A 157 -5.35 -3.44 -6.84
C VAL A 157 -5.95 -2.05 -6.91
N ARG A 158 -6.01 -1.33 -5.77
CA ARG A 158 -6.53 0.03 -5.65
C ARG A 158 -5.59 0.91 -4.86
N ARG A 159 -5.56 2.21 -5.21
CA ARG A 159 -4.82 3.26 -4.48
C ARG A 159 -5.79 4.35 -4.09
N TYR A 160 -5.63 4.86 -2.89
CA TYR A 160 -6.38 5.99 -2.36
C TYR A 160 -5.42 7.06 -1.83
N GLU A 161 -5.75 8.30 -2.17
CA GLU A 161 -5.14 9.51 -1.65
C GLU A 161 -6.29 10.51 -1.49
N PHE A 162 -6.80 10.62 -0.25
CA PHE A 162 -8.03 11.36 0.00
C PHE A 162 -7.83 12.87 -0.12
N GLU A 163 -8.70 13.52 -0.89
CA GLU A 163 -8.68 14.95 -1.13
C GLU A 163 -9.93 15.63 -0.57
N HIS A 164 -9.72 16.54 0.42
CA HIS A 164 -10.83 17.25 1.06
C HIS A 164 -11.76 17.95 0.05
N ALA A 165 -11.19 18.69 -0.90
CA ALA A 165 -11.99 19.41 -1.89
C ALA A 165 -12.81 18.49 -2.81
N ALA A 166 -12.30 17.30 -3.13
CA ALA A 166 -13.04 16.31 -3.91
C ALA A 166 -14.18 15.71 -3.08
N MET A 167 -13.91 15.37 -1.82
CA MET A 167 -14.89 14.76 -0.90
C MET A 167 -16.03 15.73 -0.57
N VAL A 168 -15.73 17.01 -0.34
CA VAL A 168 -16.74 18.08 -0.09
C VAL A 168 -17.59 18.33 -1.34
N ARG A 169 -16.95 18.41 -2.51
CA ARG A 169 -17.69 18.64 -3.77
C ARG A 169 -18.68 17.53 -4.11
N GLY A 170 -18.32 16.29 -3.76
CA GLY A 170 -19.11 15.11 -4.08
C GLY A 170 -19.21 14.83 -5.59
N THR A 171 -20.10 13.92 -5.95
CA THR A 171 -20.42 13.55 -7.33
C THR A 171 -21.88 13.76 -7.64
N SER A 172 -22.23 13.87 -8.93
CA SER A 172 -23.62 14.04 -9.37
C SER A 172 -24.41 12.71 -9.49
N GLY A 173 -23.73 11.56 -9.44
CA GLY A 173 -24.35 10.23 -9.54
C GLY A 173 -24.58 9.61 -8.16
N ALA A 174 -25.75 9.01 -7.97
CA ALA A 174 -26.13 8.43 -6.67
C ALA A 174 -25.89 6.92 -6.53
N ASP A 175 -25.37 6.26 -7.57
CA ASP A 175 -25.26 4.77 -7.60
C ASP A 175 -23.84 4.33 -7.99
N ASP A 176 -22.88 4.63 -7.13
CA ASP A 176 -21.49 4.17 -7.26
C ASP A 176 -21.22 3.01 -6.30
N ALA A 177 -20.74 1.89 -6.83
CA ALA A 177 -20.39 0.71 -6.03
C ALA A 177 -18.98 0.78 -5.42
N GLU A 178 -18.03 1.45 -6.10
CA GLU A 178 -16.62 1.51 -5.74
C GLU A 178 -16.20 2.94 -5.37
N LEU A 179 -15.44 3.09 -4.28
CA LEU A 179 -14.93 4.39 -3.85
C LEU A 179 -13.88 4.92 -4.85
N ALA A 180 -14.00 6.20 -5.22
CA ALA A 180 -13.04 6.89 -6.06
C ALA A 180 -11.70 7.08 -5.33
N PRO A 181 -10.56 7.11 -6.05
CA PRO A 181 -9.23 7.24 -5.44
C PRO A 181 -9.04 8.46 -4.52
N ASP A 182 -9.72 9.57 -4.80
CA ASP A 182 -9.71 10.82 -4.04
C ASP A 182 -10.81 10.89 -2.97
N GLY A 183 -11.69 9.89 -2.88
CA GLY A 183 -12.83 9.83 -1.97
C GLY A 183 -14.04 10.65 -2.41
N GLY A 184 -13.98 11.31 -3.59
CA GLY A 184 -14.98 12.29 -4.02
C GLY A 184 -16.41 11.76 -4.16
N ASN A 185 -16.61 10.45 -4.33
CA ASN A 185 -17.93 9.83 -4.46
C ASN A 185 -18.41 9.10 -3.18
N LEU A 186 -17.80 9.39 -2.01
CA LEU A 186 -18.09 8.69 -0.77
C LEU A 186 -19.59 8.63 -0.45
N ALA A 187 -20.31 9.74 -0.62
CA ALA A 187 -21.74 9.82 -0.35
C ALA A 187 -22.55 8.90 -1.27
N ALA A 188 -22.17 8.80 -2.55
CA ALA A 188 -22.81 7.92 -3.54
C ALA A 188 -22.58 6.44 -3.19
N VAL A 189 -21.34 6.06 -2.85
CA VAL A 189 -21.01 4.70 -2.42
C VAL A 189 -21.78 4.31 -1.16
N MET A 190 -21.86 5.21 -0.17
CA MET A 190 -22.59 4.91 1.06
C MET A 190 -24.11 4.85 0.83
N HIS A 191 -24.65 5.63 -0.09
CA HIS A 191 -26.07 5.50 -0.50
C HIS A 191 -26.31 4.17 -1.23
N HIS A 192 -25.42 3.76 -2.14
CA HIS A 192 -25.46 2.45 -2.80
C HIS A 192 -25.45 1.31 -1.77
N ARG A 193 -24.53 1.35 -0.78
CA ARG A 193 -24.47 0.33 0.27
C ARG A 193 -25.71 0.32 1.16
N ARG A 194 -26.27 1.47 1.47
CA ARG A 194 -27.52 1.58 2.22
C ARG A 194 -28.67 0.83 1.54
N THR A 195 -28.69 0.82 0.22
CA THR A 195 -29.78 0.20 -0.58
C THR A 195 -29.52 -1.25 -0.93
N ARG A 196 -28.26 -1.66 -1.08
CA ARG A 196 -27.89 -3.00 -1.62
C ARG A 196 -27.09 -3.87 -0.66
N HIS A 197 -26.35 -3.26 0.29
CA HIS A 197 -25.41 -3.94 1.19
C HIS A 197 -25.62 -3.49 2.65
N HIS A 198 -26.82 -3.73 3.18
CA HIS A 198 -27.25 -3.21 4.49
C HIS A 198 -26.29 -3.55 5.63
N ALA A 199 -25.73 -4.77 5.68
CA ALA A 199 -24.80 -5.19 6.73
C ALA A 199 -23.51 -4.36 6.72
N ALA A 200 -22.94 -4.10 5.53
CA ALA A 200 -21.76 -3.27 5.35
C ALA A 200 -22.03 -1.81 5.74
N TYR A 201 -23.20 -1.28 5.35
CA TYR A 201 -23.64 0.06 5.71
C TYR A 201 -23.85 0.22 7.22
N ASP A 202 -24.48 -0.75 7.88
CA ASP A 202 -24.69 -0.71 9.33
C ASP A 202 -23.37 -0.84 10.11
N GLN A 203 -22.42 -1.63 9.61
CA GLN A 203 -21.09 -1.69 10.20
C GLN A 203 -20.36 -0.36 10.06
N TRP A 204 -20.39 0.27 8.88
CA TRP A 204 -19.85 1.60 8.66
C TRP A 204 -20.44 2.63 9.63
N ARG A 205 -21.75 2.64 9.81
CA ARG A 205 -22.41 3.54 10.77
C ARG A 205 -21.89 3.36 12.20
N ARG A 206 -21.76 2.10 12.63
CA ARG A 206 -21.22 1.77 13.96
C ARG A 206 -19.79 2.27 14.14
N ASP A 207 -18.95 2.06 13.14
CA ASP A 207 -17.55 2.49 13.19
C ASP A 207 -17.43 4.02 13.22
N VAL A 208 -18.21 4.72 12.40
CA VAL A 208 -18.28 6.18 12.38
C VAL A 208 -18.71 6.74 13.74
N LEU A 209 -19.84 6.28 14.28
CA LEU A 209 -20.39 6.79 15.56
C LEU A 209 -19.50 6.44 16.77
N ARG A 210 -18.73 5.35 16.70
CA ARG A 210 -17.74 5.02 17.73
C ARG A 210 -16.53 5.96 17.67
N ALA A 211 -16.07 6.27 16.47
CA ALA A 211 -14.85 7.06 16.24
C ALA A 211 -15.10 8.56 16.40
N LEU A 212 -16.30 9.03 16.09
CA LEU A 212 -16.73 10.43 16.15
C LEU A 212 -17.90 10.57 17.14
N PRO A 213 -17.63 10.54 18.45
CA PRO A 213 -18.64 10.53 19.52
C PRO A 213 -19.45 11.83 19.64
N GLU A 214 -19.02 12.90 18.97
CA GLU A 214 -19.75 14.14 18.84
C GLU A 214 -21.05 14.01 18.01
N TYR A 215 -21.21 12.87 17.28
CA TYR A 215 -22.41 12.58 16.51
C TYR A 215 -23.13 11.33 17.04
N ASP A 216 -24.47 11.36 17.07
CA ASP A 216 -25.31 10.22 17.44
C ASP A 216 -26.04 9.59 16.26
N GLN A 217 -26.05 10.25 15.12
CA GLN A 217 -26.61 9.71 13.87
C GLN A 217 -25.71 10.01 12.68
N VAL A 218 -25.66 9.05 11.76
CA VAL A 218 -25.08 9.23 10.43
C VAL A 218 -25.95 8.52 9.41
N SER A 219 -26.24 9.19 8.27
CA SER A 219 -27.01 8.61 7.17
C SER A 219 -26.51 9.10 5.82
N ALA A 220 -26.56 8.21 4.82
CA ALA A 220 -26.34 8.57 3.42
C ALA A 220 -27.71 8.71 2.73
N GLU A 221 -27.94 9.86 2.12
CA GLU A 221 -29.22 10.26 1.54
C GLU A 221 -29.04 10.83 0.13
N VAL A 222 -30.15 11.07 -0.57
CA VAL A 222 -30.15 11.75 -1.87
C VAL A 222 -31.05 12.97 -1.77
N ALA A 223 -30.53 14.11 -2.18
CA ALA A 223 -31.28 15.36 -2.23
C ALA A 223 -32.33 15.37 -3.37
N SER A 224 -33.19 16.34 -3.37
CA SER A 224 -34.27 16.47 -4.39
C SER A 224 -33.71 16.70 -5.82
N ASP A 225 -32.51 17.17 -5.94
CA ASP A 225 -31.80 17.33 -7.22
C ASP A 225 -31.03 16.08 -7.67
N GLY A 226 -31.13 14.98 -6.90
CA GLY A 226 -30.47 13.70 -7.18
C GLY A 226 -29.04 13.59 -6.68
N ARG A 227 -28.48 14.59 -5.99
CA ARG A 227 -27.12 14.54 -5.45
C ARG A 227 -27.09 13.72 -4.14
N PRO A 228 -26.18 12.74 -4.01
CA PRO A 228 -25.98 12.03 -2.77
C PRO A 228 -25.23 12.90 -1.76
N PHE A 229 -25.60 12.78 -0.48
CA PHE A 229 -24.92 13.46 0.61
C PHE A 229 -24.94 12.60 1.88
N ILE A 230 -23.99 12.83 2.78
CA ILE A 230 -23.97 12.23 4.11
C ILE A 230 -24.44 13.29 5.10
N ARG A 231 -25.39 12.89 5.95
CA ARG A 231 -25.96 13.71 7.02
C ARG A 231 -25.54 13.15 8.38
N LEU A 232 -25.11 14.02 9.28
CA LEU A 232 -24.78 13.69 10.66
C LEU A 232 -25.61 14.56 11.60
N ARG A 233 -25.87 14.05 12.82
CA ARG A 233 -26.56 14.82 13.87
C ARG A 233 -25.60 15.00 15.05
N LEU A 234 -25.40 16.26 15.46
CA LEU A 234 -24.64 16.62 16.66
C LEU A 234 -25.38 16.22 17.92
N VAL A 235 -24.66 15.63 18.89
CA VAL A 235 -25.25 15.18 20.17
C VAL A 235 -25.77 16.34 21.00
N GLU A 236 -24.97 17.43 21.14
CA GLU A 236 -25.26 18.52 22.07
C GLU A 236 -26.43 19.40 21.61
N GLU A 237 -26.47 19.73 20.32
CA GLU A 237 -27.42 20.71 19.78
C GLU A 237 -28.57 20.05 19.00
N GLY A 238 -28.42 18.77 18.68
CA GLY A 238 -29.37 18.06 17.80
C GLY A 238 -29.36 18.60 16.37
N GLU A 239 -28.40 19.47 16.04
CA GLU A 239 -28.25 20.08 14.73
C GLU A 239 -27.85 19.02 13.69
N LEU A 240 -28.40 19.15 12.50
CA LEU A 240 -28.10 18.31 11.35
C LEU A 240 -27.10 19.04 10.47
N ILE A 241 -25.95 18.42 10.27
CA ILE A 241 -24.91 18.91 9.37
C ILE A 241 -24.69 17.94 8.21
N THR A 242 -24.09 18.42 7.14
CA THR A 242 -23.74 17.60 5.98
C THR A 242 -22.24 17.32 5.93
N HIS A 243 -21.84 16.35 5.10
CA HIS A 243 -20.41 16.06 4.89
C HIS A 243 -19.62 17.26 4.35
N GLU A 244 -20.30 18.23 3.73
CA GLU A 244 -19.67 19.47 3.23
C GLU A 244 -19.12 20.36 4.37
N GLU A 245 -19.65 20.20 5.58
CA GLU A 245 -19.29 20.97 6.77
C GLU A 245 -18.28 20.25 7.65
N LEU A 246 -17.91 19.01 7.31
CA LEU A 246 -16.97 18.20 8.09
C LEU A 246 -15.52 18.65 7.89
N SER A 247 -14.75 18.47 8.95
CA SER A 247 -13.29 18.61 8.89
C SER A 247 -12.67 17.59 7.92
N HIS A 248 -11.49 17.90 7.39
CA HIS A 248 -10.74 16.95 6.56
C HIS A 248 -10.55 15.60 7.27
N GLY A 249 -10.16 15.62 8.53
CA GLY A 249 -9.94 14.39 9.30
C GLY A 249 -11.20 13.55 9.48
N SER A 250 -12.34 14.19 9.73
CA SER A 250 -13.63 13.48 9.83
C SER A 250 -13.99 12.83 8.50
N LEU A 251 -13.84 13.54 7.37
CA LEU A 251 -14.07 12.99 6.04
C LEU A 251 -13.14 11.81 5.73
N CYS A 252 -11.84 11.93 6.01
CA CYS A 252 -10.88 10.82 5.85
C CYS A 252 -11.26 9.61 6.69
N ALA A 253 -11.71 9.80 7.93
CA ALA A 253 -12.20 8.71 8.78
C ALA A 253 -13.42 8.01 8.16
N LEU A 254 -14.40 8.77 7.67
CA LEU A 254 -15.57 8.21 7.00
C LEU A 254 -15.16 7.37 5.77
N ALA A 255 -14.20 7.84 4.97
CA ALA A 255 -13.69 7.13 3.80
C ALA A 255 -12.91 5.85 4.17
N ILE A 256 -12.07 5.89 5.21
CA ILE A 256 -11.34 4.71 5.70
C ILE A 256 -12.32 3.65 6.22
N PHE A 257 -13.36 4.05 6.97
CA PHE A 257 -14.41 3.12 7.41
C PHE A 257 -15.25 2.60 6.23
N CYS A 258 -15.45 3.40 5.18
CA CYS A 258 -16.04 2.92 3.94
C CYS A 258 -15.19 1.81 3.32
N LEU A 259 -13.87 1.98 3.21
CA LEU A 259 -12.97 0.94 2.70
C LEU A 259 -12.99 -0.32 3.58
N SER A 260 -12.96 -0.15 4.91
CA SER A 260 -12.90 -1.28 5.85
C SER A 260 -14.18 -2.13 5.88
N THR A 261 -15.28 -1.61 5.37
CA THR A 261 -16.58 -2.29 5.31
C THR A 261 -16.99 -2.63 3.88
N ASP A 262 -16.04 -2.61 2.94
CA ASP A 262 -16.31 -2.95 1.55
C ASP A 262 -16.78 -4.42 1.43
N PRO A 263 -17.96 -4.70 0.85
CA PRO A 263 -18.42 -6.07 0.65
C PRO A 263 -17.55 -6.85 -0.34
N GLU A 264 -16.84 -6.14 -1.23
CA GLU A 264 -15.91 -6.72 -2.20
C GLU A 264 -14.55 -6.02 -2.16
N PRO A 265 -13.79 -6.14 -1.05
CA PRO A 265 -12.57 -5.37 -0.86
C PRO A 265 -11.50 -5.69 -1.91
N PRO A 266 -10.65 -4.72 -2.29
CA PRO A 266 -9.55 -4.96 -3.22
C PRO A 266 -8.59 -6.01 -2.65
N SER A 267 -7.87 -6.72 -3.53
CA SER A 267 -6.86 -7.69 -3.09
C SER A 267 -5.62 -7.00 -2.50
N VAL A 268 -5.26 -5.84 -3.05
CA VAL A 268 -4.21 -4.96 -2.51
C VAL A 268 -4.76 -3.56 -2.42
N LEU A 269 -4.68 -2.98 -1.22
CA LEU A 269 -5.14 -1.65 -0.88
C LEU A 269 -3.94 -0.78 -0.55
N CYS A 270 -3.65 0.20 -1.40
CA CYS A 270 -2.62 1.21 -1.18
C CYS A 270 -3.27 2.50 -0.66
N ILE A 271 -2.77 3.06 0.44
CA ILE A 271 -3.24 4.34 0.99
C ILE A 271 -2.03 5.25 1.19
N GLU A 272 -2.00 6.39 0.51
CA GLU A 272 -0.97 7.40 0.74
C GLU A 272 -1.40 8.36 1.84
N ASP A 273 -0.42 8.73 2.69
CA ASP A 273 -0.59 9.64 3.82
C ASP A 273 -1.79 9.28 4.71
N LEU A 274 -1.83 8.03 5.19
CA LEU A 274 -2.92 7.49 6.01
C LEU A 274 -3.26 8.37 7.22
N ASP A 275 -2.28 9.12 7.73
CA ASP A 275 -2.42 10.04 8.86
C ASP A 275 -2.97 11.43 8.47
N ARG A 276 -3.14 11.70 7.17
CA ARG A 276 -3.46 13.04 6.66
C ARG A 276 -4.76 13.59 7.26
N GLY A 277 -4.62 14.65 8.05
CA GLY A 277 -5.74 15.33 8.69
C GLY A 277 -6.37 14.58 9.87
N LEU A 278 -5.98 13.34 10.15
CA LEU A 278 -6.53 12.57 11.26
C LEU A 278 -5.94 13.03 12.60
N HIS A 279 -6.83 13.29 13.57
CA HIS A 279 -6.42 13.47 14.96
C HIS A 279 -5.80 12.16 15.49
N PRO A 280 -4.78 12.18 16.37
CA PRO A 280 -4.13 10.97 16.91
C PRO A 280 -5.09 9.90 17.44
N ARG A 281 -6.21 10.31 18.06
CA ARG A 281 -7.27 9.37 18.49
C ARG A 281 -7.89 8.61 17.32
N LEU A 282 -8.16 9.29 16.19
CA LEU A 282 -8.73 8.68 14.99
C LEU A 282 -7.76 7.76 14.28
N LEU A 283 -6.44 7.96 14.42
CA LEU A 283 -5.42 7.08 13.84
C LEU A 283 -5.56 5.64 14.34
N ARG A 284 -5.88 5.46 15.63
CA ARG A 284 -6.12 4.12 16.20
C ARG A 284 -7.34 3.46 15.57
N GLU A 285 -8.47 4.18 15.51
CA GLU A 285 -9.70 3.66 14.92
C GLU A 285 -9.52 3.32 13.45
N ALA A 286 -8.81 4.17 12.71
CA ALA A 286 -8.48 3.95 11.29
C ALA A 286 -7.59 2.72 11.11
N ARG A 287 -6.50 2.59 11.91
CA ARG A 287 -5.62 1.43 11.89
C ARG A 287 -6.39 0.15 12.20
N ASP A 288 -7.22 0.14 13.26
CA ASP A 288 -7.98 -1.04 13.68
C ASP A 288 -9.02 -1.44 12.63
N ALA A 289 -9.63 -0.47 11.94
CA ALA A 289 -10.54 -0.72 10.84
C ALA A 289 -9.85 -1.41 9.66
N LEU A 290 -8.69 -0.90 9.25
CA LEU A 290 -7.89 -1.48 8.17
C LEU A 290 -7.27 -2.82 8.57
N TYR A 291 -6.92 -2.99 9.87
CA TYR A 291 -6.37 -4.23 10.39
C TYR A 291 -7.38 -5.38 10.29
N ARG A 292 -8.67 -5.10 10.45
CA ARG A 292 -9.74 -6.10 10.21
C ARG A 292 -9.78 -6.59 8.76
N LEU A 293 -9.44 -5.74 7.78
CA LEU A 293 -9.33 -6.16 6.38
C LEU A 293 -8.15 -7.08 6.10
N SER A 294 -7.01 -6.81 6.73
CA SER A 294 -5.78 -7.58 6.50
C SER A 294 -5.70 -8.82 7.38
N HIS A 295 -6.28 -8.78 8.58
CA HIS A 295 -6.27 -9.85 9.59
C HIS A 295 -7.70 -10.20 10.04
N PRO A 296 -8.56 -10.70 9.14
CA PRO A 296 -9.92 -11.09 9.53
C PRO A 296 -9.89 -12.25 10.52
N GLY A 297 -10.91 -12.29 11.37
CA GLY A 297 -11.08 -13.34 12.36
C GLY A 297 -11.23 -14.75 11.76
N ASN A 298 -11.05 -15.78 12.60
CA ASN A 298 -11.22 -17.17 12.18
C ASN A 298 -12.66 -17.40 11.68
N GLY A 299 -12.79 -17.86 10.43
CA GLY A 299 -14.07 -18.22 9.83
C GLY A 299 -14.54 -17.31 8.69
N GLU A 300 -13.86 -16.20 8.44
CA GLU A 300 -14.18 -15.35 7.28
C GLU A 300 -13.56 -15.89 5.98
N PRO A 301 -14.27 -15.77 4.83
CA PRO A 301 -13.76 -16.25 3.56
C PRO A 301 -12.46 -15.55 3.16
N GLN A 302 -11.48 -16.31 2.69
CA GLN A 302 -10.18 -15.82 2.21
C GLN A 302 -10.29 -14.77 1.09
N ALA A 303 -11.38 -14.80 0.32
CA ALA A 303 -11.64 -13.85 -0.77
C ALA A 303 -11.87 -12.40 -0.27
N MET A 304 -12.18 -12.21 1.01
CA MET A 304 -12.47 -10.90 1.61
C MET A 304 -11.27 -10.25 2.31
N ARG A 305 -10.06 -10.72 2.05
CA ARG A 305 -8.83 -10.22 2.68
C ARG A 305 -8.07 -9.30 1.74
N SER A 306 -7.65 -8.14 2.27
CA SER A 306 -6.81 -7.19 1.55
C SER A 306 -5.39 -7.19 2.11
N GLN A 307 -4.40 -7.16 1.23
CA GLN A 307 -3.06 -6.75 1.62
C GLN A 307 -3.00 -5.23 1.64
N ILE A 308 -2.51 -4.65 2.73
CA ILE A 308 -2.47 -3.19 2.91
C ILE A 308 -1.04 -2.68 2.77
N VAL A 309 -0.89 -1.61 1.99
CA VAL A 309 0.36 -0.85 1.84
C VAL A 309 0.04 0.61 2.09
N ALA A 310 0.38 1.11 3.26
CA ALA A 310 0.07 2.48 3.66
C ALA A 310 1.35 3.30 3.88
N THR A 311 1.35 4.57 3.50
CA THR A 311 2.42 5.50 3.87
C THR A 311 1.97 6.40 5.01
N THR A 312 2.93 6.85 5.84
CA THR A 312 2.66 7.81 6.91
C THR A 312 3.86 8.71 7.18
N HIS A 313 3.56 9.87 7.71
CA HIS A 313 4.50 10.81 8.31
C HIS A 313 4.23 11.03 9.82
N SER A 314 3.31 10.26 10.42
CA SER A 314 2.92 10.38 11.83
C SER A 314 3.70 9.44 12.74
N PRO A 315 4.49 9.95 13.69
CA PRO A 315 5.10 9.13 14.72
C PRO A 315 4.05 8.45 15.62
N TYR A 316 2.89 9.07 15.83
CA TYR A 316 1.78 8.48 16.59
C TYR A 316 1.17 7.26 15.91
N LEU A 317 1.07 7.27 14.57
CA LEU A 317 0.61 6.08 13.84
C LEU A 317 1.64 4.97 13.92
N LEU A 318 2.94 5.29 13.82
CA LEU A 318 4.02 4.33 13.97
C LEU A 318 4.00 3.64 15.33
N ASP A 319 3.73 4.37 16.41
CA ASP A 319 3.63 3.81 17.78
C ASP A 319 2.56 2.71 17.90
N LEU A 320 1.50 2.77 17.09
CA LEU A 320 0.47 1.74 17.08
C LEU A 320 0.95 0.38 16.53
N PHE A 321 2.12 0.34 15.90
CA PHE A 321 2.76 -0.87 15.34
C PHE A 321 3.90 -1.40 16.22
N ARG A 322 4.01 -0.94 17.46
CA ARG A 322 5.05 -1.35 18.40
C ARG A 322 5.12 -2.87 18.60
N GLU A 323 3.96 -3.53 18.67
CA GLU A 323 3.85 -4.98 18.84
C GLU A 323 4.01 -5.74 17.51
N HIS A 324 4.07 -5.03 16.38
CA HIS A 324 4.14 -5.57 15.03
C HIS A 324 5.22 -4.87 14.18
N PRO A 325 6.51 -4.85 14.64
CA PRO A 325 7.59 -4.19 13.89
C PRO A 325 7.87 -4.87 12.54
N GLU A 326 7.44 -6.12 12.37
CA GLU A 326 7.49 -6.85 11.09
C GLU A 326 6.58 -6.22 10.03
N GLU A 327 5.58 -5.45 10.40
CA GLU A 327 4.67 -4.76 9.50
C GLU A 327 5.15 -3.36 9.09
N VAL A 328 6.22 -2.86 9.70
CA VAL A 328 6.79 -1.55 9.39
C VAL A 328 7.95 -1.69 8.40
N VAL A 329 7.90 -0.90 7.34
CA VAL A 329 8.96 -0.78 6.33
C VAL A 329 9.59 0.61 6.42
N VAL A 330 10.87 0.66 6.74
CA VAL A 330 11.67 1.87 6.75
C VAL A 330 12.26 2.09 5.36
N ALA A 331 11.87 3.18 4.71
CA ALA A 331 12.41 3.63 3.44
C ALA A 331 13.51 4.66 3.69
N GLU A 332 14.71 4.39 3.23
CA GLU A 332 15.88 5.26 3.37
C GLU A 332 16.36 5.76 2.02
N LYS A 333 17.00 6.92 2.02
CA LYS A 333 17.58 7.49 0.82
C LYS A 333 19.03 7.85 1.08
N HIS A 334 19.95 7.25 0.34
CA HIS A 334 21.37 7.50 0.38
C HIS A 334 21.81 8.07 -0.97
N GLY A 335 21.92 9.40 -1.04
CA GLY A 335 22.19 10.10 -2.30
C GLY A 335 21.11 9.84 -3.36
N ARG A 336 21.45 9.00 -4.38
CA ARG A 336 20.51 8.60 -5.45
C ARG A 336 19.95 7.19 -5.28
N ALA A 337 20.37 6.46 -4.28
CA ALA A 337 19.88 5.12 -3.98
C ALA A 337 18.77 5.20 -2.92
N SER A 338 17.74 4.39 -3.12
CA SER A 338 16.71 4.15 -2.09
C SER A 338 16.78 2.71 -1.66
N THR A 339 16.61 2.47 -0.37
CA THR A 339 16.59 1.13 0.23
C THR A 339 15.33 0.98 1.09
N PHE A 340 14.86 -0.25 1.21
CA PHE A 340 13.75 -0.61 2.08
C PHE A 340 14.22 -1.69 3.05
N ARG A 341 13.93 -1.51 4.32
CA ARG A 341 14.26 -2.45 5.38
C ARG A 341 13.05 -2.66 6.28
N ARG A 342 12.80 -3.89 6.72
CA ARG A 342 11.80 -4.13 7.77
C ARG A 342 12.33 -3.59 9.09
N LEU A 343 11.45 -3.00 9.89
CA LEU A 343 11.83 -2.48 11.19
C LEU A 343 12.31 -3.61 12.13
N CYS A 344 11.67 -4.77 12.05
CA CYS A 344 12.11 -5.95 12.81
C CYS A 344 13.52 -6.46 12.46
N ASP A 345 14.06 -6.11 11.29
CA ASP A 345 15.45 -6.43 10.91
C ASP A 345 16.47 -5.43 11.53
N CYS A 346 16.00 -4.44 12.31
CA CYS A 346 16.88 -3.50 13.00
C CYS A 346 17.57 -4.22 14.17
N PRO A 347 18.93 -4.22 14.21
CA PRO A 347 19.63 -4.78 15.35
C PRO A 347 19.20 -4.12 16.65
N ASP A 348 19.08 -4.90 17.72
CA ASP A 348 18.81 -4.43 19.08
C ASP A 348 17.50 -3.64 19.24
N LEU A 349 16.55 -3.77 18.28
CA LEU A 349 15.29 -3.04 18.29
C LEU A 349 14.52 -3.18 19.62
N SER A 350 14.47 -4.39 20.18
CA SER A 350 13.78 -4.66 21.45
C SER A 350 14.41 -3.91 22.62
N GLU A 351 15.73 -3.75 22.66
CA GLU A 351 16.44 -2.97 23.66
C GLU A 351 16.19 -1.48 23.47
N MET A 352 16.24 -0.99 22.24
CA MET A 352 15.94 0.40 21.89
C MET A 352 14.51 0.80 22.28
N MET A 353 13.57 -0.09 22.12
CA MET A 353 12.16 0.11 22.49
C MET A 353 11.93 0.08 24.00
N ALA A 354 12.90 -0.33 24.83
CA ALA A 354 12.72 -0.37 26.27
C ALA A 354 12.57 1.04 26.86
N GLY A 355 11.32 1.44 27.10
CA GLY A 355 10.99 2.75 27.70
C GLY A 355 10.91 3.94 26.72
N VAL A 356 11.09 3.71 25.42
CA VAL A 356 11.02 4.75 24.38
C VAL A 356 9.96 4.37 23.34
N SER A 357 9.21 5.35 22.81
CA SER A 357 8.24 5.11 21.74
C SER A 357 8.94 4.87 20.40
N LEU A 358 8.29 4.15 19.45
CA LEU A 358 8.80 4.01 18.08
C LEU A 358 8.86 5.36 17.37
N GLY A 359 7.90 6.23 17.66
CA GLY A 359 7.87 7.59 17.12
C GLY A 359 9.08 8.43 17.53
N ASP A 360 9.50 8.35 18.81
CA ASP A 360 10.69 9.03 19.29
C ASP A 360 11.98 8.45 18.68
N LEU A 361 12.06 7.13 18.57
CA LEU A 361 13.19 6.46 17.91
C LEU A 361 13.29 6.85 16.43
N TRP A 362 12.16 7.02 15.75
CA TRP A 362 12.14 7.51 14.38
C TRP A 362 12.55 8.98 14.30
N TYR A 363 11.96 9.84 15.13
CA TYR A 363 12.28 11.27 15.16
C TYR A 363 13.76 11.53 15.42
N SER A 364 14.38 10.77 16.33
CA SER A 364 15.81 10.85 16.64
C SER A 364 16.73 10.22 15.58
N GLY A 365 16.17 9.58 14.55
CA GLY A 365 16.95 8.92 13.50
C GLY A 365 17.55 7.57 13.89
N VAL A 366 17.33 7.09 15.10
CA VAL A 366 17.91 5.84 15.61
C VAL A 366 17.51 4.63 14.78
N ILE A 367 16.25 4.57 14.34
CA ILE A 367 15.75 3.50 13.47
C ILE A 367 15.82 3.84 11.98
N GLY A 368 16.53 4.91 11.59
CA GLY A 368 16.65 5.36 10.20
C GLY A 368 15.37 6.04 9.68
N GLY A 369 15.27 6.18 8.36
CA GLY A 369 14.09 6.75 7.71
C GLY A 369 13.91 8.25 7.96
N VAL A 370 14.98 8.97 8.26
CA VAL A 370 15.04 10.43 8.39
C VAL A 370 15.88 11.02 7.24
N PRO A 371 15.71 12.32 6.91
CA PRO A 371 16.58 12.99 5.93
C PRO A 371 18.03 12.93 6.35
N GLU A 372 18.94 12.68 5.41
CA GLU A 372 20.40 12.84 5.64
C GLU A 372 20.68 14.32 5.97
N GLU A 373 21.35 14.58 7.10
CA GLU A 373 21.89 15.91 7.36
C GLU A 373 22.96 16.21 6.32
N PRO A 374 22.96 17.41 5.71
CA PRO A 374 24.06 17.78 4.80
C PRO A 374 25.35 17.76 5.60
N GLU A 375 26.37 17.02 5.14
CA GLU A 375 27.70 17.04 5.73
C GLU A 375 28.09 18.49 5.91
N SER A 376 28.23 18.94 7.17
CA SER A 376 28.75 20.26 7.49
C SER A 376 30.14 20.36 6.87
N THR A 377 30.29 21.16 5.82
CA THR A 377 31.58 21.54 5.25
C THR A 377 32.38 22.35 6.29
N SER A 378 32.87 21.64 7.31
CA SER A 378 33.90 22.15 8.20
C SER A 378 35.26 21.88 7.56
N SER A 379 35.61 22.66 6.56
CA SER A 379 37.01 22.74 6.21
C SER A 379 37.32 24.10 5.57
N ALA A 380 38.35 24.65 6.09
CA ALA A 380 39.18 25.68 5.53
C ALA A 380 38.75 27.13 5.74
N ALA A 381 39.28 27.67 6.81
CA ALA A 381 39.94 28.96 6.71
C ALA A 381 40.83 29.11 7.94
N ASN A 382 41.98 28.45 7.94
CA ASN A 382 43.05 28.94 8.75
C ASN A 382 44.33 28.88 7.91
N ASP A 383 44.43 29.79 6.95
CA ASP A 383 45.70 30.16 6.33
C ASP A 383 46.01 31.59 6.79
N GLY A 384 46.57 31.61 7.99
CA GLY A 384 47.16 32.80 8.56
C GLY A 384 48.55 33.00 8.02
N SER A 385 48.65 33.79 6.98
CA SER A 385 49.93 34.44 6.63
C SER A 385 49.76 35.92 6.90
N ALA A 386 50.38 36.35 7.96
CA ALA A 386 50.76 37.75 8.15
C ALA A 386 52.30 37.85 8.05
N PRO A 387 52.82 38.93 7.44
CA PRO A 387 54.26 39.23 7.40
C PRO A 387 54.77 39.76 8.70
#